data_3b86ca85053d1a50ec2d6c2c7e151bc7
#
_entry.id   3b86ca85053d1a50ec2d6c2c7e151bc7
#
_cell.length_a   1.000
_cell.length_b   1.000
_cell.length_c   1.000
_cell.angle_alpha   90.00
_cell.angle_beta   90.00
_cell.angle_gamma   90.00
#
_symmetry.space_group_name_H-M   'P 1'
#
loop_
_entity.id
_entity.type
_entity.pdbx_description
1 polymer ?
#
loop_
_entity_poly.entity_id
_entity_poly.type
_entity_poly.pdbx_seq_one_letter_code
_entity_poly.pdbx_strand_id
1 'polypeptide(L)'
;MSALKIIVVSQKGGVGKSTISANLAAWFRAEAGRSTAVLDLDPHGSSSTWIRDARPVGVDAIHQPVEEVGARRWLLSARAHLRRATEHYDVVIVDLTWTISMDSEFLLGFDLVLVPSGISEIEVQASMDFV
;
A
#
# COMPACT_ATOMS: atom_id res chain seq x y z
N MET A 1 17.21 -11.22 2.99
CA MET A 1 15.77 -11.54 2.97
C MET A 1 14.99 -10.43 2.30
N SER A 2 14.12 -10.79 1.38
CA SER A 2 13.30 -9.81 0.68
C SER A 2 12.24 -9.23 1.59
N ALA A 3 11.92 -7.97 1.40
CA ALA A 3 10.83 -7.34 2.13
C ALA A 3 9.49 -7.95 1.71
N LEU A 4 8.57 -8.03 2.66
CA LEU A 4 7.20 -8.43 2.37
C LEU A 4 6.46 -7.22 1.80
N LYS A 5 5.85 -7.39 0.64
CA LYS A 5 5.17 -6.31 -0.07
C LYS A 5 3.69 -6.62 -0.16
N ILE A 6 2.89 -5.76 0.45
CA ILE A 6 1.44 -5.88 0.46
C ILE A 6 0.85 -4.61 -0.14
N ILE A 7 -0.13 -4.76 -1.00
CA ILE A 7 -0.87 -3.59 -1.50
C ILE A 7 -2.33 -3.70 -1.11
N VAL A 8 -2.88 -2.61 -0.60
CA VAL A 8 -4.29 -2.46 -0.32
C VAL A 8 -4.83 -1.49 -1.37
N VAL A 9 -5.67 -2.00 -2.24
CA VAL A 9 -6.13 -1.25 -3.41
C VAL A 9 -7.65 -1.27 -3.51
N SER A 10 -8.23 -0.12 -3.85
CA SER A 10 -9.65 -0.02 -4.15
C SER A 10 -9.86 0.97 -5.28
N GLN A 11 -11.00 0.86 -5.96
CA GLN A 11 -11.33 1.79 -7.04
C GLN A 11 -11.94 3.08 -6.52
N LYS A 12 -12.40 3.07 -5.29
CA LYS A 12 -12.97 4.25 -4.66
C LYS A 12 -12.32 4.45 -3.31
N GLY A 13 -11.88 5.65 -3.04
CA GLY A 13 -11.35 5.98 -1.73
C GLY A 13 -12.43 5.84 -0.66
N GLY A 14 -12.03 5.59 0.56
CA GLY A 14 -12.92 5.55 1.70
C GLY A 14 -13.64 4.25 1.98
N VAL A 15 -13.32 3.17 1.28
CA VAL A 15 -13.96 1.87 1.49
C VAL A 15 -13.14 1.01 2.46
N GLY A 16 -12.69 1.59 3.55
CA GLY A 16 -11.91 0.89 4.56
C GLY A 16 -10.45 0.66 4.21
N LYS A 17 -10.00 1.14 3.06
CA LYS A 17 -8.62 0.94 2.59
C LYS A 17 -7.59 1.47 3.59
N SER A 18 -7.76 2.71 4.02
CA SER A 18 -6.82 3.35 4.94
C SER A 18 -6.79 2.67 6.30
N THR A 19 -7.96 2.27 6.79
CA THR A 19 -8.07 1.58 8.06
C THR A 19 -7.38 0.23 8.01
N ILE A 20 -7.57 -0.52 6.93
CA ILE A 20 -6.92 -1.81 6.75
C ILE A 20 -5.40 -1.64 6.69
N SER A 21 -4.92 -0.70 5.91
CA SER A 21 -3.49 -0.44 5.77
C SER A 21 -2.86 -0.09 7.11
N ALA A 22 -3.49 0.80 7.86
CA ALA A 22 -2.99 1.24 9.15
C ALA A 22 -2.98 0.11 10.18
N ASN A 23 -4.04 -0.69 10.22
CA ASN A 23 -4.13 -1.80 11.17
C ASN A 23 -3.14 -2.91 10.86
N LEU A 24 -2.95 -3.23 9.58
CA LEU A 24 -1.94 -4.20 9.18
C LEU A 24 -0.54 -3.74 9.55
N ALA A 25 -0.23 -2.48 9.29
CA ALA A 25 1.07 -1.94 9.60
C ALA A 25 1.34 -1.99 11.11
N ALA A 26 0.37 -1.61 11.91
CA ALA A 26 0.49 -1.67 13.36
C ALA A 26 0.71 -3.10 13.85
N TRP A 27 0.01 -4.06 13.27
CA TRP A 27 0.15 -5.46 13.64
C TRP A 27 1.56 -5.98 13.33
N PHE A 28 2.06 -5.73 12.11
CA PHE A 28 3.41 -6.19 11.74
C PHE A 28 4.47 -5.59 12.64
N ARG A 29 4.33 -4.33 13.00
CA ARG A 29 5.31 -3.67 13.85
C ARG A 29 5.22 -4.15 15.30
N ALA A 30 4.03 -4.21 15.85
CA ALA A 30 3.84 -4.51 17.27
C ALA A 30 3.90 -6.00 17.58
N GLU A 31 3.23 -6.82 16.78
CA GLU A 31 3.10 -8.26 17.07
C GLU A 31 4.18 -9.08 16.37
N ALA A 32 4.51 -8.76 15.13
CA ALA A 32 5.52 -9.52 14.40
C ALA A 32 6.93 -8.96 14.58
N GLY A 33 7.08 -7.79 15.17
CA GLY A 33 8.38 -7.18 15.43
C GLY A 33 9.15 -6.81 14.18
N ARG A 34 8.45 -6.49 13.07
CA ARG A 34 9.08 -6.17 11.80
C ARG A 34 9.07 -4.68 11.55
N SER A 35 10.19 -4.16 11.03
CA SER A 35 10.21 -2.76 10.60
C SER A 35 9.22 -2.59 9.46
N THR A 36 8.31 -1.64 9.60
CA THR A 36 7.14 -1.54 8.73
C THR A 36 6.92 -0.10 8.29
N ALA A 37 6.62 0.08 7.02
CA ALA A 37 6.22 1.36 6.46
C ALA A 37 4.91 1.21 5.70
N VAL A 38 4.09 2.25 5.77
CA VAL A 38 2.96 2.43 4.86
C VAL A 38 3.38 3.43 3.82
N LEU A 39 3.41 2.99 2.58
CA LEU A 39 3.72 3.84 1.44
C LEU A 39 2.40 4.25 0.78
N ASP A 40 2.10 5.52 0.88
CA ASP A 40 0.86 6.06 0.37
C ASP A 40 1.13 6.77 -0.96
N LEU A 41 0.67 6.18 -2.04
CA LEU A 41 0.81 6.75 -3.38
C LEU A 41 -0.42 7.57 -3.78
N ASP A 42 -1.40 7.61 -2.93
CA ASP A 42 -2.65 8.32 -3.17
C ASP A 42 -2.45 9.82 -2.96
N PRO A 43 -2.93 10.68 -3.86
CA PRO A 43 -2.80 12.12 -3.68
C PRO A 43 -3.39 12.65 -2.38
N HIS A 44 -4.37 11.98 -1.83
CA HIS A 44 -5.01 12.44 -0.59
C HIS A 44 -4.27 12.04 0.69
N GLY A 45 -3.45 11.02 0.65
CA GLY A 45 -2.59 10.64 1.76
C GLY A 45 -3.29 10.25 3.05
N SER A 46 -4.46 9.63 2.96
CA SER A 46 -5.27 9.37 4.16
C SER A 46 -4.64 8.38 5.14
N SER A 47 -4.00 7.33 4.66
CA SER A 47 -3.35 6.36 5.55
C SER A 47 -2.18 6.98 6.30
N SER A 48 -1.32 7.70 5.60
CA SER A 48 -0.15 8.30 6.23
C SER A 48 -0.55 9.36 7.25
N THR A 49 -1.60 10.11 6.96
CA THR A 49 -2.11 11.11 7.90
C THR A 49 -2.64 10.45 9.16
N TRP A 50 -3.44 9.39 9.00
CA TRP A 50 -3.98 8.67 10.15
C TRP A 50 -2.86 8.12 11.02
N ILE A 51 -1.84 7.51 10.42
CA ILE A 51 -0.73 6.92 11.17
C ILE A 51 0.05 8.00 11.93
N ARG A 52 0.30 9.13 11.31
CA ARG A 52 0.98 10.22 11.99
C ARG A 52 0.19 10.77 13.16
N ASP A 53 -1.12 10.95 12.96
CA ASP A 53 -1.98 11.53 13.97
C ASP A 53 -2.21 10.58 15.15
N ALA A 54 -2.31 9.30 14.87
CA ALA A 54 -2.54 8.29 15.89
C ALA A 54 -1.28 7.92 16.68
N ARG A 55 -0.13 8.38 16.23
CA ARG A 55 1.17 8.04 16.81
C ARG A 55 1.33 6.54 17.01
N PRO A 56 1.21 5.78 15.96
CA PRO A 56 1.29 4.35 16.09
C PRO A 56 2.68 3.93 16.51
N VAL A 57 2.76 2.76 16.93
CA VAL A 57 3.86 2.06 17.55
C VAL A 57 5.05 1.81 16.59
N GLY A 58 5.66 2.87 16.09
CA GLY A 58 6.89 2.74 15.32
C GLY A 58 6.70 2.38 13.85
N VAL A 59 5.54 2.65 13.30
CA VAL A 59 5.30 2.52 11.87
C VAL A 59 5.63 3.84 11.19
N ASP A 60 6.41 3.78 10.11
CA ASP A 60 6.70 4.96 9.32
C ASP A 60 5.67 5.13 8.21
N ALA A 61 5.21 6.35 8.04
CA ALA A 61 4.28 6.68 6.98
C ALA A 61 4.99 7.54 5.94
N ILE A 62 4.98 7.06 4.70
CA ILE A 62 5.66 7.74 3.59
C ILE A 62 4.59 8.11 2.56
N HIS A 63 4.44 9.40 2.33
CA HIS A 63 3.50 9.88 1.32
C HIS A 63 4.27 10.34 0.08
N GLN A 64 4.09 9.61 -1.00
CA GLN A 64 4.73 9.90 -2.29
C GLN A 64 3.67 9.85 -3.37
N PRO A 65 2.89 10.94 -3.53
CA PRO A 65 1.85 10.96 -4.55
C PRO A 65 2.47 10.82 -5.93
N VAL A 66 1.90 9.95 -6.74
CA VAL A 66 2.39 9.69 -8.10
C VAL A 66 1.41 10.26 -9.10
N GLU A 67 1.90 11.13 -9.96
CA GLU A 67 1.06 11.77 -10.98
C GLU A 67 0.64 10.77 -12.05
N GLU A 68 -0.59 10.89 -12.49
CA GLU A 68 -1.17 10.03 -13.50
C GLU A 68 -0.98 10.62 -14.89
N VAL A 69 0.29 10.71 -15.31
CA VAL A 69 0.65 11.32 -16.61
C VAL A 69 0.85 10.28 -17.71
N GLY A 70 0.31 9.10 -17.52
CA GLY A 70 0.43 7.97 -18.43
C GLY A 70 0.78 6.71 -17.68
N ALA A 71 0.16 5.60 -18.06
CA ALA A 71 0.28 4.35 -17.30
C ALA A 71 1.73 3.89 -17.15
N ARG A 72 2.53 3.99 -18.20
CA ARG A 72 3.91 3.53 -18.14
C ARG A 72 4.78 4.39 -17.23
N ARG A 73 4.62 5.70 -17.30
CA ARG A 73 5.33 6.63 -16.43
C ARG A 73 4.95 6.43 -14.97
N TRP A 74 3.65 6.29 -14.74
CA TRP A 74 3.14 6.03 -13.41
C TRP A 74 3.77 4.75 -12.85
N LEU A 75 3.81 3.68 -13.66
CA LEU A 75 4.37 2.41 -13.25
C LEU A 75 5.83 2.54 -12.82
N LEU A 76 6.64 3.21 -13.63
CA LEU A 76 8.05 3.38 -13.33
C LEU A 76 8.26 4.18 -12.05
N SER A 77 7.49 5.22 -11.86
CA SER A 77 7.57 6.07 -10.68
C SER A 77 7.14 5.32 -9.42
N ALA A 78 6.02 4.62 -9.50
CA ALA A 78 5.51 3.84 -8.37
C ALA A 78 6.48 2.72 -7.99
N ARG A 79 7.06 2.04 -8.96
CA ARG A 79 8.06 0.99 -8.70
C ARG A 79 9.31 1.54 -8.04
N ALA A 80 9.73 2.74 -8.43
CA ALA A 80 10.91 3.35 -7.83
C ALA A 80 10.67 3.68 -6.36
N HIS A 81 9.50 4.19 -6.02
CA HIS A 81 9.15 4.46 -4.63
C HIS A 81 9.06 3.18 -3.82
N LEU A 82 8.45 2.14 -4.38
CA LEU A 82 8.35 0.84 -3.72
C LEU A 82 9.73 0.26 -3.45
N ARG A 83 10.60 0.29 -4.44
CA ARG A 83 11.96 -0.25 -4.31
C ARG A 83 12.72 0.43 -3.18
N ARG A 84 12.66 1.76 -3.12
CA ARG A 84 13.34 2.49 -2.05
C ARG A 84 12.81 2.11 -0.68
N ALA A 85 11.51 1.94 -0.55
CA ALA A 85 10.93 1.54 0.71
C ALA A 85 11.38 0.12 1.11
N THR A 86 11.41 -0.80 0.16
CA THR A 86 11.81 -2.18 0.45
C THR A 86 13.29 -2.33 0.81
N GLU A 87 14.10 -1.33 0.53
CA GLU A 87 15.50 -1.32 0.95
C GLU A 87 15.66 -0.96 2.43
N HIS A 88 14.65 -0.33 3.03
CA HIS A 88 14.73 0.18 4.39
C HIS A 88 13.81 -0.49 5.40
N TYR A 89 12.84 -1.25 4.93
CA TYR A 89 11.82 -1.87 5.79
C TYR A 89 11.62 -3.33 5.47
N ASP A 90 11.30 -4.10 6.50
CA ASP A 90 10.99 -5.53 6.33
C ASP A 90 9.61 -5.75 5.73
N VAL A 91 8.68 -4.83 5.99
CA VAL A 91 7.31 -4.90 5.48
C VAL A 91 6.94 -3.53 4.90
N VAL A 92 6.46 -3.53 3.67
CA VAL A 92 5.95 -2.32 3.03
C VAL A 92 4.50 -2.57 2.61
N ILE A 93 3.62 -1.73 3.10
CA ILE A 93 2.20 -1.78 2.76
C ILE A 93 1.89 -0.56 1.90
N VAL A 94 1.48 -0.79 0.67
CA VAL A 94 1.13 0.28 -0.26
C VAL A 94 -0.37 0.52 -0.20
N ASP A 95 -0.75 1.76 0.00
CA ASP A 95 -2.14 2.20 0.05
C ASP A 95 -2.43 2.96 -1.24
N LEU A 96 -3.34 2.46 -2.05
CA LEU A 96 -3.56 3.01 -3.38
C LEU A 96 -5.03 2.96 -3.80
N THR A 97 -5.53 4.09 -4.28
CA THR A 97 -6.81 4.13 -4.98
C THR A 97 -6.55 3.91 -6.46
N TRP A 98 -7.10 2.83 -7.00
CA TRP A 98 -6.83 2.42 -8.37
C TRP A 98 -7.67 3.22 -9.36
N THR A 99 -7.03 3.67 -10.42
CA THR A 99 -7.72 4.33 -11.53
C THR A 99 -7.35 3.65 -12.85
N ILE A 100 -8.13 3.93 -13.89
CA ILE A 100 -7.93 3.33 -15.19
C ILE A 100 -6.62 3.75 -15.86
N SER A 101 -6.04 4.85 -15.41
CA SER A 101 -4.76 5.33 -15.94
C SER A 101 -3.55 4.59 -15.38
N MET A 102 -3.74 3.73 -14.42
CA MET A 102 -2.65 2.97 -13.80
C MET A 102 -2.40 1.66 -14.54
N ASP A 103 -1.15 1.20 -14.47
CA ASP A 103 -0.74 -0.04 -15.13
C ASP A 103 -0.84 -1.21 -14.17
N SER A 104 -1.64 -2.20 -14.50
CA SER A 104 -1.87 -3.36 -13.65
C SER A 104 -0.62 -4.21 -13.41
N GLU A 105 0.43 -4.06 -14.21
CA GLU A 105 1.70 -4.72 -13.94
C GLU A 105 2.25 -4.39 -12.55
N PHE A 106 1.89 -3.23 -12.02
CA PHE A 106 2.33 -2.85 -10.69
C PHE A 106 1.93 -3.88 -9.63
N LEU A 107 0.75 -4.46 -9.78
CA LEU A 107 0.23 -5.44 -8.84
C LEU A 107 1.03 -6.73 -8.81
N LEU A 108 1.71 -7.06 -9.90
CA LEU A 108 2.50 -8.29 -9.98
C LEU A 108 3.74 -8.25 -9.08
N GLY A 109 4.14 -7.07 -8.64
CA GLY A 109 5.30 -6.92 -7.78
C GLY A 109 5.02 -7.16 -6.28
N PHE A 110 3.80 -7.54 -5.93
CA PHE A 110 3.41 -7.70 -4.53
C PHE A 110 3.22 -9.15 -4.15
N ASP A 111 3.49 -9.44 -2.88
CA ASP A 111 3.28 -10.78 -2.32
C ASP A 111 1.81 -11.01 -2.00
N LEU A 112 1.08 -9.94 -1.70
CA LEU A 112 -0.33 -10.01 -1.36
C LEU A 112 -1.05 -8.76 -1.86
N VAL A 113 -2.21 -8.96 -2.49
CA VAL A 113 -3.08 -7.89 -2.93
C VAL A 113 -4.39 -8.00 -2.16
N LEU A 114 -4.73 -6.95 -1.41
CA LEU A 114 -5.97 -6.88 -0.65
C LEU A 114 -6.90 -5.88 -1.31
N VAL A 115 -8.11 -6.33 -1.64
CA VAL A 115 -9.12 -5.48 -2.27
C VAL A 115 -10.32 -5.42 -1.33
N PRO A 116 -10.49 -4.32 -0.58
CA PRO A 116 -11.67 -4.18 0.25
C PRO A 116 -12.91 -4.10 -0.63
N SER A 117 -13.90 -4.93 -0.34
CA SER A 117 -15.14 -4.94 -1.10
C SER A 117 -16.31 -4.92 -0.13
N GLY A 118 -17.14 -3.89 -0.24
CA GLY A 118 -18.26 -3.76 0.64
C GLY A 118 -17.88 -3.26 2.04
N ILE A 119 -18.75 -3.48 2.99
CA ILE A 119 -18.66 -2.85 4.30
C ILE A 119 -17.73 -3.60 5.25
N SER A 120 -17.70 -4.91 5.16
CA SER A 120 -16.95 -5.73 6.11
C SER A 120 -16.16 -6.86 5.46
N GLU A 121 -16.14 -6.92 4.14
CA GLU A 121 -15.49 -8.02 3.44
C GLU A 121 -14.20 -7.56 2.79
N ILE A 122 -13.22 -8.46 2.80
CA ILE A 122 -11.95 -8.25 2.13
C ILE A 122 -11.72 -9.43 1.20
N GLU A 123 -11.44 -9.14 -0.05
CA GLU A 123 -10.98 -10.16 -0.98
C GLU A 123 -9.46 -10.23 -0.91
N VAL A 124 -8.95 -11.42 -0.66
CA VAL A 124 -7.52 -11.68 -0.61
C VAL A 124 -7.14 -12.50 -1.82
N GLN A 125 -6.25 -11.97 -2.65
CA GLN A 125 -5.83 -12.64 -3.86
C GLN A 125 -4.31 -12.62 -3.95
N ALA A 126 -3.72 -13.72 -4.38
CA ALA A 126 -2.31 -13.73 -4.72
C ALA A 126 -2.11 -12.83 -5.94
N SER A 127 -0.95 -12.18 -6.02
CA SER A 127 -0.70 -11.22 -7.10
C SER A 127 -0.89 -11.83 -8.49
N MET A 128 -0.55 -13.10 -8.65
CA MET A 128 -0.71 -13.77 -9.93
C MET A 128 -2.16 -14.08 -10.29
N ASP A 129 -3.07 -14.06 -9.34
CA ASP A 129 -4.48 -14.37 -9.56
C ASP A 129 -5.31 -13.12 -9.84
N PHE A 130 -4.72 -11.98 -9.69
CA PHE A 130 -5.44 -10.72 -9.78
C PHE A 130 -5.83 -10.34 -11.21
N VAL A 131 -5.26 -10.94 -12.17
CA VAL A 131 -5.47 -10.58 -13.57
C VAL A 131 -6.91 -10.79 -14.09
#